data_c7c3eb5fc7a6baaf9c8201711b3ba6be
#
_entry.id   c7c3eb5fc7a6baaf9c8201711b3ba6be
#
_cell.length_a   1.000
_cell.length_b   1.000
_cell.length_c   1.000
_cell.angle_alpha   90.00
_cell.angle_beta   90.00
_cell.angle_gamma   90.00
#
_symmetry.space_group_name_H-M   'P 1'
#
loop_
_entity.id
_entity.type
_entity.pdbx_description
1 polymer ?
#
loop_
_entity_poly.entity_id
_entity_poly.type
_entity_poly.pdbx_seq_one_letter_code
_entity_poly.pdbx_strand_id
1 'polypeptide(L)'
;CFMRKSATEKGIDVPETYAVAMIFTKDLKDIDVFTEYCEINDLKVVFVRTVPVDISALGQQALDNLPQIIQVFVVPNTLMSSKRFDAMIYLTRKECEHKLINDKDFYIPSFSSKVISYKGLIMPTHIKTFYVDLRDEDFKISFSLFHQRFSTNTLPLWRLAQPFRAIAHNGEINSVEANRFNVEVKSEQLKSEIFSESEMKRLLPILQPIGSDSTSLDNMFEFLLANGVDFFKAARSLIPAPWQNAPHMDSNLRAFYEYTATAMEAWDGPAAVSLTDGRHIGCLIDRNGLRPSKYVITKDDKLYITSEYGT
;
A
#
# COMPACT_ATOMS: atom_id res chain seq x y z
N CYS A 1 8.21 5.39 -20.29
CA CYS A 1 7.49 5.60 -19.02
C CYS A 1 8.07 6.82 -18.32
N PHE A 2 7.22 7.69 -17.78
CA PHE A 2 7.61 8.92 -17.08
C PHE A 2 8.71 8.70 -16.01
N MET A 3 8.58 7.66 -15.20
CA MET A 3 9.57 7.35 -14.16
C MET A 3 10.98 7.12 -14.73
N ARG A 4 11.12 6.37 -15.81
CA ARG A 4 12.41 6.16 -16.48
C ARG A 4 12.95 7.43 -17.13
N LYS A 5 12.08 8.28 -17.69
CA LYS A 5 12.44 9.56 -18.30
C LYS A 5 13.23 10.44 -17.33
N SER A 6 12.79 10.55 -16.07
CA SER A 6 13.47 11.36 -15.05
C SER A 6 14.90 10.89 -14.72
N ALA A 7 15.20 9.60 -14.85
CA ALA A 7 16.55 9.05 -14.71
C ALA A 7 17.38 9.26 -15.99
N THR A 8 16.77 9.03 -17.17
CA THR A 8 17.42 9.21 -18.47
C THR A 8 17.88 10.66 -18.68
N GLU A 9 17.10 11.64 -18.24
CA GLU A 9 17.46 13.07 -18.29
C GLU A 9 18.72 13.39 -17.46
N LYS A 10 19.05 12.53 -16.51
CA LYS A 10 20.31 12.58 -15.71
C LYS A 10 21.41 11.66 -16.24
N GLY A 11 21.23 11.07 -17.41
CA GLY A 11 22.19 10.15 -18.02
C GLY A 11 22.21 8.75 -17.38
N ILE A 12 21.19 8.39 -16.60
CA ILE A 12 21.10 7.10 -15.92
C ILE A 12 20.15 6.20 -16.68
N ASP A 13 20.64 5.05 -17.13
CA ASP A 13 19.83 4.01 -17.75
C ASP A 13 19.24 3.10 -16.67
N VAL A 14 17.91 3.08 -16.60
CA VAL A 14 17.16 2.20 -15.70
C VAL A 14 16.61 1.03 -16.53
N PRO A 15 16.97 -0.23 -16.22
CA PRO A 15 16.49 -1.41 -16.94
C PRO A 15 14.96 -1.55 -16.87
N GLU A 16 14.40 -2.48 -17.65
CA GLU A 16 12.94 -2.67 -17.68
C GLU A 16 12.40 -3.21 -16.35
N THR A 17 13.18 -4.07 -15.68
CA THR A 17 12.82 -4.58 -14.35
C THR A 17 13.36 -3.64 -13.29
N TYR A 18 12.50 -2.83 -12.72
CA TYR A 18 12.83 -1.91 -11.64
C TYR A 18 11.63 -1.69 -10.72
N ALA A 19 11.90 -1.17 -9.55
CA ALA A 19 10.92 -0.67 -8.60
C ALA A 19 11.24 0.76 -8.19
N VAL A 20 10.23 1.49 -7.74
CA VAL A 20 10.40 2.84 -7.21
C VAL A 20 9.87 2.88 -5.79
N ALA A 21 10.72 3.28 -4.85
CA ALA A 21 10.31 3.66 -3.51
C ALA A 21 9.98 5.15 -3.48
N MET A 22 8.83 5.50 -2.92
CA MET A 22 8.53 6.85 -2.46
C MET A 22 8.83 6.88 -0.96
N ILE A 23 9.65 7.80 -0.51
CA ILE A 23 10.09 7.89 0.89
C ILE A 23 9.81 9.30 1.41
N PHE A 24 9.16 9.37 2.57
CA PHE A 24 9.04 10.58 3.38
C PHE A 24 10.07 10.50 4.50
N THR A 25 10.88 11.52 4.67
CA THR A 25 11.86 11.62 5.76
C THR A 25 12.21 13.08 6.06
N LYS A 26 12.75 13.35 7.23
CA LYS A 26 13.41 14.62 7.57
C LYS A 26 14.93 14.48 7.66
N ASP A 27 15.46 13.26 7.77
CA ASP A 27 16.90 12.98 7.77
C ASP A 27 17.29 12.15 6.52
N LEU A 28 18.12 12.72 5.67
CA LEU A 28 18.59 12.02 4.47
C LEU A 28 19.45 10.78 4.77
N LYS A 29 19.95 10.61 6.00
CA LYS A 29 20.64 9.38 6.43
C LYS A 29 19.72 8.15 6.40
N ASP A 30 18.41 8.34 6.45
CA ASP A 30 17.44 7.24 6.29
C ASP A 30 17.54 6.59 4.91
N ILE A 31 17.99 7.36 3.90
CA ILE A 31 18.22 6.82 2.54
C ILE A 31 19.43 5.90 2.53
N ASP A 32 20.44 6.16 3.38
CA ASP A 32 21.60 5.27 3.53
C ASP A 32 21.15 3.94 4.17
N VAL A 33 20.28 4.01 5.22
CA VAL A 33 19.68 2.83 5.83
C VAL A 33 18.84 2.04 4.81
N PHE A 34 18.03 2.74 4.01
CA PHE A 34 17.25 2.09 2.94
C PHE A 34 18.15 1.40 1.92
N THR A 35 19.24 2.03 1.54
CA THR A 35 20.21 1.48 0.58
C THR A 35 20.91 0.24 1.14
N GLU A 36 21.31 0.26 2.42
CA GLU A 36 21.88 -0.89 3.12
C GLU A 36 20.94 -2.11 3.07
N TYR A 37 19.65 -1.91 3.38
CA TYR A 37 18.68 -3.01 3.31
C TYR A 37 18.35 -3.45 1.89
N CYS A 38 18.47 -2.58 0.90
CA CYS A 38 18.44 -3.01 -0.51
C CYS A 38 19.57 -3.99 -0.80
N GLU A 39 20.80 -3.67 -0.42
CA GLU A 39 21.98 -4.52 -0.64
C GLU A 39 21.85 -5.87 0.10
N ILE A 40 21.43 -5.87 1.36
CA ILE A 40 21.17 -7.09 2.15
C ILE A 40 20.19 -8.04 1.44
N ASN A 41 19.21 -7.49 0.71
CA ASN A 41 18.17 -8.24 0.00
C ASN A 41 18.42 -8.43 -1.50
N ASP A 42 19.69 -8.36 -1.93
CA ASP A 42 20.11 -8.54 -3.32
C ASP A 42 19.44 -7.57 -4.30
N LEU A 43 19.21 -6.35 -3.83
CA LEU A 43 18.70 -5.22 -4.59
C LEU A 43 19.77 -4.12 -4.70
N LYS A 44 19.75 -3.36 -5.78
CA LYS A 44 20.66 -2.26 -6.04
C LYS A 44 19.93 -0.96 -6.28
N VAL A 45 20.30 0.09 -5.53
CA VAL A 45 19.86 1.47 -5.81
C VAL A 45 20.63 1.98 -7.02
N VAL A 46 19.90 2.45 -8.03
CA VAL A 46 20.50 2.96 -9.28
C VAL A 46 20.28 4.45 -9.48
N PHE A 47 19.25 5.01 -8.86
CA PHE A 47 18.95 6.44 -8.98
C PHE A 47 18.17 6.93 -7.75
N VAL A 48 18.50 8.12 -7.28
CA VAL A 48 17.80 8.82 -6.20
C VAL A 48 17.47 10.23 -6.66
N ARG A 49 16.25 10.68 -6.45
CA ARG A 49 15.86 12.07 -6.70
C ARG A 49 14.95 12.63 -5.62
N THR A 50 15.06 13.90 -5.34
CA THR A 50 14.02 14.64 -4.63
C THR A 50 12.84 14.87 -5.57
N VAL A 51 11.64 14.57 -5.12
CA VAL A 51 10.41 14.84 -5.88
C VAL A 51 10.19 16.34 -5.93
N PRO A 52 10.02 16.95 -7.11
CA PRO A 52 9.75 18.36 -7.21
C PRO A 52 8.35 18.70 -6.70
N VAL A 53 8.27 19.63 -5.76
CA VAL A 53 7.01 20.07 -5.14
C VAL A 53 6.87 21.59 -5.13
N ASP A 54 5.62 22.03 -5.25
CA ASP A 54 5.26 23.44 -5.16
C ASP A 54 4.56 23.69 -3.81
N ILE A 55 5.30 24.19 -2.84
CA ILE A 55 4.84 24.39 -1.48
C ILE A 55 3.77 25.48 -1.35
N SER A 56 3.57 26.34 -2.36
CA SER A 56 2.53 27.35 -2.36
C SER A 56 1.11 26.78 -2.31
N ALA A 57 0.98 25.49 -2.64
CA ALA A 57 -0.28 24.74 -2.59
C ALA A 57 -0.68 24.30 -1.17
N LEU A 58 0.19 24.49 -0.16
CA LEU A 58 0.01 23.98 1.20
C LEU A 58 -0.44 25.06 2.18
N GLY A 59 -1.29 24.68 3.14
CA GLY A 59 -1.55 25.47 4.33
C GLY A 59 -0.48 25.30 5.40
N GLN A 60 -0.42 26.20 6.38
CA GLN A 60 0.63 26.27 7.40
C GLN A 60 0.83 24.94 8.15
N GLN A 61 -0.24 24.28 8.58
CA GLN A 61 -0.15 22.99 9.29
C GLN A 61 0.53 21.89 8.46
N ALA A 62 0.32 21.89 7.15
CA ALA A 62 0.97 20.93 6.25
C ALA A 62 2.44 21.26 6.05
N LEU A 63 2.78 22.57 5.98
CA LEU A 63 4.15 23.05 5.86
C LEU A 63 4.98 22.73 7.10
N ASP A 64 4.44 22.92 8.31
CA ASP A 64 5.14 22.66 9.57
C ASP A 64 5.56 21.18 9.72
N ASN A 65 4.86 20.29 9.04
CA ASN A 65 5.07 18.84 9.07
C ASN A 65 5.55 18.26 7.73
N LEU A 66 5.91 19.11 6.78
CA LEU A 66 6.33 18.68 5.43
C LEU A 66 7.61 17.85 5.51
N PRO A 67 7.59 16.57 5.06
CA PRO A 67 8.80 15.78 4.92
C PRO A 67 9.54 16.15 3.63
N GLN A 68 10.79 15.80 3.53
CA GLN A 68 11.44 15.62 2.24
C GLN A 68 10.81 14.41 1.55
N ILE A 69 10.52 14.54 0.26
CA ILE A 69 9.88 13.50 -0.54
C ILE A 69 10.93 13.01 -1.53
N ILE A 70 11.38 11.78 -1.32
CA ILE A 70 12.48 11.18 -2.08
C ILE A 70 11.95 10.00 -2.90
N GLN A 71 12.38 9.89 -4.13
CA GLN A 71 12.21 8.68 -4.94
C GLN A 71 13.53 7.95 -5.10
N VAL A 72 13.50 6.65 -4.81
CA VAL A 72 14.65 5.76 -4.95
C VAL A 72 14.31 4.67 -5.95
N PHE A 73 15.12 4.56 -7.01
CA PHE A 73 14.96 3.57 -8.06
C PHE A 73 15.86 2.38 -7.77
N VAL A 74 15.25 1.21 -7.76
CA VAL A 74 15.89 -0.02 -7.33
C VAL A 74 15.72 -1.09 -8.40
N VAL A 75 16.77 -1.85 -8.65
CA VAL A 75 16.78 -2.99 -9.58
C VAL A 75 17.26 -4.24 -8.85
N PRO A 76 16.94 -5.45 -9.32
CA PRO A 76 17.55 -6.65 -8.79
C PRO A 76 19.05 -6.64 -9.08
N ASN A 77 19.87 -7.00 -8.09
CA ASN A 77 21.33 -7.08 -8.25
C ASN A 77 21.75 -8.36 -8.99
N THR A 78 21.01 -9.45 -8.76
CA THR A 78 21.16 -10.70 -9.50
C THR A 78 19.86 -11.06 -10.24
N LEU A 79 19.95 -12.00 -11.19
CA LEU A 79 18.76 -12.45 -11.92
C LEU A 79 17.77 -13.15 -10.98
N MET A 80 16.57 -12.61 -10.88
CA MET A 80 15.49 -13.18 -10.09
C MET A 80 14.14 -13.09 -10.82
N SER A 81 13.19 -13.95 -10.46
CA SER A 81 11.84 -13.87 -10.99
C SER A 81 11.10 -12.62 -10.52
N SER A 82 10.10 -12.15 -11.28
CA SER A 82 9.28 -11.00 -10.87
C SER A 82 8.64 -11.20 -9.49
N LYS A 83 8.21 -12.44 -9.19
CA LYS A 83 7.62 -12.80 -7.89
C LYS A 83 8.63 -12.66 -6.76
N ARG A 84 9.88 -13.11 -6.98
CA ARG A 84 10.96 -12.98 -5.99
C ARG A 84 11.36 -11.52 -5.83
N PHE A 85 11.42 -10.76 -6.92
CA PHE A 85 11.72 -9.33 -6.86
C PHE A 85 10.67 -8.57 -6.04
N ASP A 86 9.38 -8.79 -6.29
CA ASP A 86 8.29 -8.19 -5.50
C ASP A 86 8.39 -8.58 -4.01
N ALA A 87 8.76 -9.84 -3.71
CA ALA A 87 8.98 -10.30 -2.33
C ALA A 87 10.16 -9.59 -1.65
N MET A 88 11.28 -9.42 -2.36
CA MET A 88 12.44 -8.72 -1.82
C MET A 88 12.18 -7.22 -1.60
N ILE A 89 11.44 -6.58 -2.49
CA ILE A 89 10.94 -5.20 -2.31
C ILE A 89 10.13 -5.10 -1.00
N TYR A 90 9.19 -6.01 -0.79
CA TYR A 90 8.36 -6.03 0.40
C TYR A 90 9.19 -6.25 1.68
N LEU A 91 10.11 -7.23 1.68
CA LEU A 91 10.99 -7.52 2.81
C LEU A 91 11.88 -6.31 3.15
N THR A 92 12.55 -5.72 2.15
CA THR A 92 13.40 -4.53 2.32
C THR A 92 12.64 -3.38 2.98
N ARG A 93 11.43 -3.10 2.50
CA ARG A 93 10.60 -2.05 3.10
C ARG A 93 10.29 -2.35 4.56
N LYS A 94 9.87 -3.58 4.87
CA LYS A 94 9.55 -3.98 6.25
C LYS A 94 10.74 -3.82 7.19
N GLU A 95 11.92 -4.25 6.76
CA GLU A 95 13.13 -4.13 7.57
C GLU A 95 13.53 -2.66 7.81
N CYS A 96 13.46 -1.81 6.78
CA CYS A 96 13.70 -0.38 6.94
C CYS A 96 12.72 0.24 7.95
N GLU A 97 11.43 -0.08 7.83
CA GLU A 97 10.39 0.41 8.75
C GLU A 97 10.61 -0.10 10.19
N HIS A 98 11.09 -1.33 10.36
CA HIS A 98 11.45 -1.86 11.69
C HIS A 98 12.68 -1.17 12.26
N LYS A 99 13.71 -0.97 11.46
CA LYS A 99 14.94 -0.28 11.86
C LYS A 99 14.68 1.15 12.30
N LEU A 100 13.84 1.85 11.55
CA LEU A 100 13.51 3.26 11.75
C LEU A 100 12.18 3.46 12.50
N ILE A 101 11.73 2.44 13.26
CA ILE A 101 10.42 2.47 13.96
C ILE A 101 10.25 3.66 14.90
N ASN A 102 11.34 4.15 15.48
CA ASN A 102 11.34 5.29 16.40
C ASN A 102 11.40 6.64 15.67
N ASP A 103 11.69 6.65 14.38
CA ASP A 103 11.62 7.86 13.56
C ASP A 103 10.17 8.09 13.09
N LYS A 104 9.54 9.09 13.71
CA LYS A 104 8.14 9.45 13.42
C LYS A 104 7.95 10.10 12.05
N ASP A 105 9.01 10.63 11.47
CA ASP A 105 9.02 11.34 10.20
C ASP A 105 9.36 10.43 9.03
N PHE A 106 9.96 9.24 9.29
CA PHE A 106 10.23 8.24 8.28
C PHE A 106 8.98 7.44 7.91
N TYR A 107 8.70 7.34 6.63
CA TYR A 107 7.61 6.52 6.10
C TYR A 107 7.82 6.22 4.62
N ILE A 108 7.50 5.01 4.19
CA ILE A 108 7.53 4.59 2.79
C ILE A 108 6.08 4.46 2.25
N PRO A 109 5.53 5.50 1.60
CA PRO A 109 4.18 5.47 1.00
C PRO A 109 3.97 4.38 -0.03
N SER A 110 4.99 4.07 -0.81
CA SER A 110 5.01 2.97 -1.77
C SER A 110 6.43 2.52 -2.04
N PHE A 111 6.63 1.21 -2.22
CA PHE A 111 7.83 0.61 -2.81
C PHE A 111 7.38 -0.56 -3.66
N SER A 112 7.33 -0.38 -4.96
CA SER A 112 6.70 -1.32 -5.88
C SER A 112 7.27 -1.21 -7.29
N SER A 113 7.22 -2.32 -8.02
CA SER A 113 7.47 -2.38 -9.47
C SER A 113 6.27 -1.94 -10.32
N LYS A 114 5.09 -1.68 -9.69
CA LYS A 114 3.82 -1.47 -10.40
C LYS A 114 3.04 -0.25 -9.93
N VAL A 115 3.17 0.14 -8.67
CA VAL A 115 2.39 1.21 -8.03
C VAL A 115 3.31 2.30 -7.51
N ILE A 116 2.88 3.54 -7.62
CA ILE A 116 3.51 4.69 -6.98
C ILE A 116 2.44 5.53 -6.30
N SER A 117 2.72 6.00 -5.07
CA SER A 117 1.79 6.79 -4.26
C SER A 117 2.23 8.23 -4.16
N TYR A 118 1.40 9.14 -4.65
CA TYR A 118 1.48 10.57 -4.42
C TYR A 118 0.41 10.97 -3.42
N LYS A 119 0.77 11.29 -2.19
CA LYS A 119 -0.16 11.60 -1.10
C LYS A 119 0.40 12.60 -0.13
N GLY A 120 -0.44 13.14 0.74
CA GLY A 120 0.00 14.07 1.77
C GLY A 120 -1.13 14.86 2.43
N LEU A 121 -0.77 15.84 3.25
CA LEU A 121 -1.68 16.81 3.86
C LEU A 121 -2.03 17.90 2.83
N ILE A 122 -2.74 17.53 1.77
CA ILE A 122 -2.99 18.37 0.61
C ILE A 122 -4.49 18.34 0.31
N MET A 123 -5.06 19.50 0.01
CA MET A 123 -6.43 19.50 -0.52
C MET A 123 -6.48 18.77 -1.85
N PRO A 124 -7.51 17.96 -2.10
CA PRO A 124 -7.60 17.14 -3.34
C PRO A 124 -7.42 17.95 -4.62
N THR A 125 -7.97 19.16 -4.67
CA THR A 125 -7.84 20.08 -5.81
C THR A 125 -6.42 20.60 -6.02
N HIS A 126 -5.57 20.54 -4.99
CA HIS A 126 -4.20 21.07 -5.03
C HIS A 126 -3.13 19.99 -5.24
N ILE A 127 -3.49 18.71 -5.32
CA ILE A 127 -2.49 17.62 -5.45
C ILE A 127 -1.64 17.77 -6.72
N LYS A 128 -2.27 18.16 -7.84
CA LYS A 128 -1.57 18.42 -9.11
C LYS A 128 -0.74 19.71 -9.05
N THR A 129 -1.13 20.68 -8.23
CA THR A 129 -0.34 21.89 -8.02
C THR A 129 0.87 21.59 -7.17
N PHE A 130 0.70 20.83 -6.09
CA PHE A 130 1.79 20.47 -5.20
C PHE A 130 2.82 19.55 -5.87
N TYR A 131 2.40 18.41 -6.43
CA TYR A 131 3.31 17.48 -7.11
C TYR A 131 3.50 17.87 -8.56
N VAL A 132 4.65 18.47 -8.88
CA VAL A 132 4.99 18.94 -10.23
C VAL A 132 4.98 17.79 -11.24
N ASP A 133 5.42 16.59 -10.84
CA ASP A 133 5.39 15.37 -11.65
C ASP A 133 4.01 15.09 -12.27
N LEU A 134 2.92 15.37 -11.53
CA LEU A 134 1.56 15.12 -11.99
C LEU A 134 1.06 16.11 -13.06
N ARG A 135 1.87 17.11 -13.40
CA ARG A 135 1.59 18.05 -14.50
C ARG A 135 2.16 17.59 -15.84
N ASP A 136 3.12 16.65 -15.82
CA ASP A 136 3.78 16.16 -17.02
C ASP A 136 2.80 15.31 -17.87
N GLU A 137 2.70 15.61 -19.16
CA GLU A 137 1.80 14.91 -20.08
C GLU A 137 2.18 13.45 -20.33
N ASP A 138 3.44 13.09 -20.09
CA ASP A 138 3.95 11.73 -20.17
C ASP A 138 3.60 10.89 -18.91
N PHE A 139 3.09 11.53 -17.86
CA PHE A 139 2.61 10.84 -16.66
C PHE A 139 1.26 10.16 -16.92
N LYS A 140 1.33 8.99 -17.54
CA LYS A 140 0.15 8.18 -17.92
C LYS A 140 -0.01 7.01 -16.99
N ILE A 141 -1.24 6.74 -16.58
CA ILE A 141 -1.62 5.65 -15.67
C ILE A 141 -2.77 4.84 -16.28
N SER A 142 -2.82 3.55 -15.96
CA SER A 142 -3.93 2.67 -16.36
C SER A 142 -5.13 2.81 -15.42
N PHE A 143 -4.87 3.03 -14.12
CA PHE A 143 -5.90 3.27 -13.12
C PHE A 143 -5.34 4.11 -11.97
N SER A 144 -6.22 4.67 -11.16
CA SER A 144 -5.90 5.42 -9.96
C SER A 144 -6.77 4.96 -8.80
N LEU A 145 -6.12 4.67 -7.67
CA LEU A 145 -6.77 4.54 -6.36
C LEU A 145 -6.56 5.86 -5.61
N PHE A 146 -7.63 6.49 -5.13
CA PHE A 146 -7.53 7.79 -4.46
C PHE A 146 -8.44 7.89 -3.25
N HIS A 147 -8.10 8.80 -2.34
CA HIS A 147 -8.90 9.15 -1.18
C HIS A 147 -8.81 10.65 -0.92
N GLN A 148 -9.95 11.29 -0.64
CA GLN A 148 -10.02 12.75 -0.55
C GLN A 148 -9.98 13.31 0.88
N ARG A 149 -10.18 12.48 1.90
CA ARG A 149 -10.31 12.92 3.29
C ARG A 149 -9.32 12.22 4.21
N PHE A 150 -8.99 12.89 5.30
CA PHE A 150 -8.36 12.28 6.46
C PHE A 150 -9.40 11.59 7.34
N SER A 151 -8.93 10.63 8.15
CA SER A 151 -9.74 10.08 9.24
C SER A 151 -10.11 11.20 10.22
N THR A 152 -11.35 11.20 10.68
CA THR A 152 -11.82 12.14 11.71
C THR A 152 -11.30 11.79 13.11
N ASN A 153 -10.79 10.57 13.31
CA ASN A 153 -10.41 10.01 14.61
C ASN A 153 -8.90 10.06 14.86
N THR A 154 -8.08 10.55 13.92
CA THR A 154 -6.63 10.65 14.05
C THR A 154 -6.14 12.05 13.73
N LEU A 155 -5.05 12.46 14.40
CA LEU A 155 -4.35 13.69 14.02
C LEU A 155 -3.85 13.56 12.58
N PRO A 156 -4.04 14.60 11.74
CA PRO A 156 -3.59 14.56 10.36
C PRO A 156 -2.06 14.55 10.31
N LEU A 157 -1.50 13.45 9.81
CA LEU A 157 -0.06 13.28 9.57
C LEU A 157 0.15 12.86 8.11
N TRP A 158 1.25 13.28 7.50
CA TRP A 158 1.60 12.94 6.13
C TRP A 158 1.53 11.45 5.85
N ARG A 159 2.06 10.61 6.75
CA ARG A 159 2.05 9.15 6.63
C ARG A 159 0.65 8.52 6.69
N LEU A 160 -0.29 9.15 7.41
CA LEU A 160 -1.64 8.63 7.60
C LEU A 160 -2.62 9.08 6.51
N ALA A 161 -2.19 9.93 5.56
CA ALA A 161 -2.97 10.20 4.37
C ALA A 161 -3.24 8.88 3.62
N GLN A 162 -4.47 8.68 3.17
CA GLN A 162 -4.82 7.58 2.27
C GLN A 162 -4.63 8.02 0.80
N PRO A 163 -4.48 7.08 -0.14
CA PRO A 163 -4.39 5.64 0.06
C PRO A 163 -3.14 5.21 0.83
N PHE A 164 -3.22 4.06 1.48
CA PHE A 164 -2.04 3.35 1.94
C PHE A 164 -1.35 2.68 0.76
N ARG A 165 -0.64 1.57 0.94
CA ARG A 165 0.14 0.96 -0.14
C ARG A 165 -0.73 0.20 -1.12
N ALA A 166 -1.74 -0.50 -0.61
CA ALA A 166 -2.61 -1.36 -1.39
C ALA A 166 -4.10 -1.04 -1.21
N ILE A 167 -4.48 -0.29 -0.17
CA ILE A 167 -5.87 0.01 0.12
C ILE A 167 -6.17 1.50 0.32
N ALA A 168 -7.44 1.85 0.07
CA ALA A 168 -8.10 3.04 0.59
C ALA A 168 -9.49 2.65 1.11
N HIS A 169 -9.91 3.19 2.24
CA HIS A 169 -11.22 2.86 2.77
C HIS A 169 -11.97 4.06 3.33
N ASN A 170 -13.29 3.95 3.28
CA ASN A 170 -14.21 4.84 3.96
C ASN A 170 -14.94 4.03 5.03
N GLY A 171 -14.78 4.39 6.30
CA GLY A 171 -15.39 3.73 7.44
C GLY A 171 -14.40 3.40 8.55
N GLU A 172 -14.67 2.32 9.28
CA GLU A 172 -13.87 1.86 10.42
C GLU A 172 -13.85 0.33 10.46
N ILE A 173 -12.71 -0.25 10.87
CA ILE A 173 -12.57 -1.68 11.16
C ILE A 173 -12.66 -1.86 12.66
N ASN A 174 -13.85 -2.16 13.16
CA ASN A 174 -14.14 -2.23 14.60
C ASN A 174 -13.46 -3.41 15.30
N SER A 175 -13.19 -4.49 14.57
CA SER A 175 -12.51 -5.69 15.10
C SER A 175 -10.99 -5.58 15.17
N VAL A 176 -10.41 -4.42 14.84
CA VAL A 176 -8.97 -4.25 14.62
C VAL A 176 -8.10 -4.73 15.80
N GLU A 177 -8.50 -4.48 17.05
CA GLU A 177 -7.70 -4.90 18.20
C GLU A 177 -7.63 -6.43 18.33
N ALA A 178 -8.76 -7.12 18.13
CA ALA A 178 -8.79 -8.58 18.11
C ALA A 178 -7.99 -9.13 16.92
N ASN A 179 -8.10 -8.50 15.74
CA ASN A 179 -7.34 -8.90 14.56
C ASN A 179 -5.82 -8.74 14.78
N ARG A 180 -5.37 -7.62 15.38
CA ARG A 180 -3.96 -7.40 15.72
C ARG A 180 -3.44 -8.48 16.66
N PHE A 181 -4.16 -8.75 17.73
CA PHE A 181 -3.80 -9.80 18.69
C PHE A 181 -3.70 -11.18 18.02
N ASN A 182 -4.67 -11.54 17.20
CA ASN A 182 -4.68 -12.83 16.51
C ASN A 182 -3.52 -12.96 15.50
N VAL A 183 -3.20 -11.88 14.76
CA VAL A 183 -2.05 -11.88 13.86
C VAL A 183 -0.75 -12.03 14.64
N GLU A 184 -0.58 -11.35 15.76
CA GLU A 184 0.60 -11.46 16.61
C GLU A 184 0.78 -12.90 17.13
N VAL A 185 -0.26 -13.50 17.72
CA VAL A 185 -0.23 -14.87 18.25
C VAL A 185 0.10 -15.91 17.18
N LYS A 186 -0.44 -15.74 15.96
CA LYS A 186 -0.23 -16.69 14.86
C LYS A 186 1.07 -16.45 14.10
N SER A 187 1.67 -15.27 14.19
CA SER A 187 2.76 -14.83 13.32
C SER A 187 3.99 -15.75 13.36
N GLU A 188 4.34 -16.29 14.52
CA GLU A 188 5.50 -17.18 14.69
C GLU A 188 5.30 -18.57 14.05
N GLN A 189 4.05 -18.96 13.78
CA GLN A 189 3.70 -20.25 13.19
C GLN A 189 3.51 -20.18 11.67
N LEU A 190 3.49 -18.97 11.10
CA LEU A 190 3.28 -18.78 9.68
C LEU A 190 4.46 -19.31 8.87
N LYS A 191 4.12 -20.02 7.80
CA LYS A 191 5.08 -20.53 6.81
C LYS A 191 4.81 -19.91 5.45
N SER A 192 5.83 -19.80 4.63
CA SER A 192 5.76 -19.25 3.29
C SER A 192 6.43 -20.17 2.28
N GLU A 193 5.91 -20.23 1.07
CA GLU A 193 6.58 -20.85 -0.08
C GLU A 193 7.50 -19.84 -0.82
N ILE A 194 7.41 -18.56 -0.47
CA ILE A 194 8.15 -17.46 -1.13
C ILE A 194 9.32 -17.02 -0.29
N PHE A 195 9.11 -16.90 1.02
CA PHE A 195 10.11 -16.46 1.99
C PHE A 195 10.67 -17.68 2.74
N SER A 196 11.98 -17.71 2.91
CA SER A 196 12.64 -18.68 3.81
C SER A 196 12.22 -18.42 5.27
N GLU A 197 12.48 -19.37 6.16
CA GLU A 197 12.20 -19.21 7.60
C GLU A 197 12.95 -18.00 8.21
N SER A 198 14.18 -17.75 7.76
CA SER A 198 14.96 -16.60 8.19
C SER A 198 14.38 -15.27 7.70
N GLU A 199 13.88 -15.23 6.47
CA GLU A 199 13.21 -14.06 5.91
C GLU A 199 11.86 -13.81 6.59
N MET A 200 11.09 -14.87 6.89
CA MET A 200 9.84 -14.76 7.65
C MET A 200 10.06 -14.13 9.02
N LYS A 201 11.12 -14.50 9.74
CA LYS A 201 11.48 -13.89 11.03
C LYS A 201 11.81 -12.39 10.89
N ARG A 202 12.44 -12.00 9.78
CA ARG A 202 12.78 -10.60 9.48
C ARG A 202 11.56 -9.73 9.11
N LEU A 203 10.47 -10.36 8.67
CA LEU A 203 9.19 -9.69 8.41
C LEU A 203 8.40 -9.33 9.66
N LEU A 204 8.72 -9.92 10.81
CA LEU A 204 7.98 -9.69 12.06
C LEU A 204 8.38 -8.36 12.74
N PRO A 205 7.42 -7.63 13.30
CA PRO A 205 5.98 -7.88 13.29
C PRO A 205 5.34 -7.59 11.94
N ILE A 206 4.33 -8.39 11.54
CA ILE A 206 3.61 -8.21 10.27
C ILE A 206 2.87 -6.86 10.26
N LEU A 207 2.15 -6.57 11.34
CA LEU A 207 1.43 -5.33 11.50
C LEU A 207 2.31 -4.28 12.17
N GLN A 208 2.25 -3.04 11.69
CA GLN A 208 2.94 -1.93 12.35
C GLN A 208 2.31 -1.68 13.72
N PRO A 209 3.11 -1.56 14.80
CA PRO A 209 2.60 -1.34 16.16
C PRO A 209 1.84 -0.02 16.31
N ILE A 210 2.23 0.98 15.52
CA ILE A 210 1.67 2.33 15.55
C ILE A 210 0.98 2.60 14.21
N GLY A 211 -0.34 2.72 14.23
CA GLY A 211 -1.10 3.00 13.01
C GLY A 211 -2.61 2.96 13.25
N SER A 212 -3.37 3.35 12.24
CA SER A 212 -4.83 3.25 12.23
C SER A 212 -5.27 1.80 12.00
N ASP A 213 -6.57 1.54 12.13
CA ASP A 213 -7.23 0.30 11.72
C ASP A 213 -6.92 -0.03 10.26
N SER A 214 -7.04 0.96 9.40
CA SER A 214 -6.76 0.86 7.97
C SER A 214 -5.30 0.53 7.66
N THR A 215 -4.35 1.07 8.43
CA THR A 215 -2.94 0.71 8.29
C THR A 215 -2.72 -0.77 8.58
N SER A 216 -3.39 -1.29 9.60
CA SER A 216 -3.29 -2.72 9.96
C SER A 216 -3.90 -3.61 8.90
N LEU A 217 -5.07 -3.25 8.35
CA LEU A 217 -5.69 -3.97 7.23
C LEU A 217 -4.79 -3.94 5.97
N ASP A 218 -4.22 -2.78 5.64
CA ASP A 218 -3.27 -2.61 4.54
C ASP A 218 -2.06 -3.53 4.69
N ASN A 219 -1.44 -3.54 5.88
CA ASN A 219 -0.29 -4.40 6.16
C ASN A 219 -0.63 -5.90 6.02
N MET A 220 -1.80 -6.33 6.51
CA MET A 220 -2.19 -7.72 6.38
C MET A 220 -2.49 -8.10 4.94
N PHE A 221 -3.16 -7.22 4.18
CA PHE A 221 -3.42 -7.44 2.77
C PHE A 221 -2.13 -7.52 1.95
N GLU A 222 -1.18 -6.60 2.17
CA GLU A 222 0.15 -6.66 1.54
C GLU A 222 0.90 -7.94 1.88
N PHE A 223 0.85 -8.37 3.16
CA PHE A 223 1.50 -9.61 3.59
C PHE A 223 0.97 -10.84 2.85
N LEU A 224 -0.34 -10.94 2.68
CA LEU A 224 -0.96 -12.02 1.91
C LEU A 224 -0.52 -12.01 0.44
N LEU A 225 -0.53 -10.82 -0.19
CA LEU A 225 -0.08 -10.67 -1.59
C LEU A 225 1.40 -11.03 -1.75
N ALA A 226 2.27 -10.57 -0.84
CA ALA A 226 3.70 -10.86 -0.85
C ALA A 226 4.00 -12.35 -0.68
N ASN A 227 3.13 -13.07 0.05
CA ASN A 227 3.17 -14.52 0.19
C ASN A 227 2.48 -15.28 -0.98
N GLY A 228 2.08 -14.57 -2.03
CA GLY A 228 1.55 -15.16 -3.26
C GLY A 228 0.09 -15.56 -3.19
N VAL A 229 -0.65 -15.12 -2.18
CA VAL A 229 -2.09 -15.29 -2.14
C VAL A 229 -2.71 -14.45 -3.26
N ASP A 230 -3.61 -15.07 -4.02
CA ASP A 230 -4.34 -14.39 -5.09
C ASP A 230 -5.08 -13.16 -4.57
N PHE A 231 -5.11 -12.08 -5.37
CA PHE A 231 -5.73 -10.80 -5.00
C PHE A 231 -7.15 -10.93 -4.47
N PHE A 232 -8.00 -11.68 -5.17
CA PHE A 232 -9.41 -11.84 -4.79
C PHE A 232 -9.56 -12.71 -3.54
N LYS A 233 -8.73 -13.75 -3.42
CA LYS A 233 -8.68 -14.61 -2.24
C LYS A 233 -8.20 -13.83 -1.01
N ALA A 234 -7.12 -13.06 -1.13
CA ALA A 234 -6.62 -12.22 -0.05
C ALA A 234 -7.69 -11.23 0.44
N ALA A 235 -8.33 -10.52 -0.48
CA ALA A 235 -9.39 -9.57 -0.17
C ALA A 235 -10.59 -10.22 0.53
N ARG A 236 -11.06 -11.37 0.02
CA ARG A 236 -12.20 -12.10 0.57
C ARG A 236 -11.92 -12.90 1.84
N SER A 237 -10.65 -13.24 2.09
CA SER A 237 -10.24 -13.83 3.37
C SER A 237 -10.28 -12.81 4.50
N LEU A 238 -9.91 -11.55 4.22
CA LEU A 238 -9.94 -10.47 5.19
C LEU A 238 -11.38 -9.94 5.41
N ILE A 239 -12.11 -9.73 4.31
CA ILE A 239 -13.50 -9.19 4.35
C ILE A 239 -14.43 -10.21 3.68
N PRO A 240 -14.80 -11.28 4.40
CA PRO A 240 -15.67 -12.32 3.85
C PRO A 240 -17.09 -11.80 3.66
N ALA A 241 -17.82 -12.39 2.71
CA ALA A 241 -19.27 -12.21 2.62
C ALA A 241 -19.97 -12.87 3.83
N PRO A 242 -21.25 -12.54 4.13
CA PRO A 242 -22.03 -13.21 5.18
C PRO A 242 -22.44 -14.63 4.71
N TRP A 243 -21.54 -15.59 4.84
CA TRP A 243 -21.65 -16.92 4.23
C TRP A 243 -22.38 -17.95 5.11
N GLN A 244 -22.37 -17.80 6.45
CA GLN A 244 -22.89 -18.80 7.37
C GLN A 244 -24.39 -19.10 7.13
N ASN A 245 -25.17 -18.05 6.91
CA ASN A 245 -26.63 -18.14 6.73
C ASN A 245 -27.06 -17.85 5.29
N ALA A 246 -26.23 -18.17 4.30
CA ALA A 246 -26.52 -17.95 2.88
C ALA A 246 -26.89 -19.28 2.19
N PRO A 247 -28.18 -19.70 2.18
CA PRO A 247 -28.61 -21.02 1.72
C PRO A 247 -28.38 -21.26 0.23
N HIS A 248 -28.30 -20.20 -0.57
CA HIS A 248 -28.12 -20.27 -2.03
C HIS A 248 -26.67 -19.98 -2.47
N MET A 249 -25.72 -19.92 -1.52
CA MET A 249 -24.30 -19.70 -1.87
C MET A 249 -23.76 -20.94 -2.59
N ASP A 250 -22.97 -20.71 -3.64
CA ASP A 250 -22.23 -21.76 -4.32
C ASP A 250 -21.38 -22.58 -3.35
N SER A 251 -21.37 -23.90 -3.52
CA SER A 251 -20.72 -24.83 -2.59
C SER A 251 -19.21 -24.65 -2.51
N ASN A 252 -18.53 -24.31 -3.63
CA ASN A 252 -17.09 -24.09 -3.64
C ASN A 252 -16.76 -22.77 -2.93
N LEU A 253 -17.58 -21.73 -3.14
CA LEU A 253 -17.42 -20.47 -2.44
C LEU A 253 -17.66 -20.62 -0.94
N ARG A 254 -18.64 -21.42 -0.51
CA ARG A 254 -18.85 -21.75 0.90
C ARG A 254 -17.65 -22.47 1.49
N ALA A 255 -17.16 -23.51 0.81
CA ALA A 255 -15.97 -24.24 1.25
C ALA A 255 -14.73 -23.36 1.36
N PHE A 256 -14.56 -22.38 0.47
CA PHE A 256 -13.51 -21.38 0.57
C PHE A 256 -13.63 -20.56 1.87
N TYR A 257 -14.82 -20.05 2.21
CA TYR A 257 -15.01 -19.30 3.45
C TYR A 257 -14.85 -20.16 4.70
N GLU A 258 -15.36 -21.39 4.69
CA GLU A 258 -15.18 -22.35 5.79
C GLU A 258 -13.70 -22.63 6.04
N TYR A 259 -12.94 -22.90 4.97
CA TYR A 259 -11.51 -23.12 5.06
C TYR A 259 -10.75 -21.89 5.56
N THR A 260 -11.01 -20.72 4.98
CA THR A 260 -10.31 -19.48 5.37
C THR A 260 -10.60 -19.05 6.80
N ALA A 261 -11.83 -19.27 7.28
CA ALA A 261 -12.23 -18.96 8.66
C ALA A 261 -11.50 -19.80 9.71
N THR A 262 -10.88 -20.92 9.35
CA THR A 262 -10.03 -21.70 10.27
C THR A 262 -8.67 -21.06 10.51
N ALA A 263 -8.18 -20.29 9.54
CA ALA A 263 -6.85 -19.69 9.56
C ALA A 263 -6.86 -18.20 9.89
N MET A 264 -7.93 -17.49 9.51
CA MET A 264 -7.99 -16.03 9.59
C MET A 264 -9.37 -15.56 10.05
N GLU A 265 -9.37 -14.68 11.02
CA GLU A 265 -10.55 -13.99 11.49
C GLU A 265 -10.94 -12.87 10.52
N ALA A 266 -12.26 -12.65 10.36
CA ALA A 266 -12.76 -11.54 9.56
C ALA A 266 -12.34 -10.18 10.14
N TRP A 267 -11.94 -9.27 9.26
CA TRP A 267 -11.74 -7.85 9.57
C TRP A 267 -13.09 -7.15 9.37
N ASP A 268 -13.71 -6.71 10.44
CA ASP A 268 -15.11 -6.35 10.47
C ASP A 268 -15.33 -4.94 10.96
N GLY A 269 -16.31 -4.28 10.37
CA GLY A 269 -16.73 -2.92 10.67
C GLY A 269 -17.42 -2.29 9.47
N PRO A 270 -18.09 -1.13 9.63
CA PRO A 270 -18.78 -0.44 8.55
C PRO A 270 -17.76 0.19 7.58
N ALA A 271 -17.39 -0.51 6.51
CA ALA A 271 -16.35 -0.08 5.60
C ALA A 271 -16.66 -0.37 4.13
N ALA A 272 -16.34 0.60 3.26
CA ALA A 272 -16.14 0.40 1.84
C ALA A 272 -14.65 0.49 1.55
N VAL A 273 -14.06 -0.60 1.05
CA VAL A 273 -12.61 -0.74 0.88
C VAL A 273 -12.29 -0.90 -0.59
N SER A 274 -11.50 0.00 -1.12
CA SER A 274 -10.91 -0.09 -2.45
C SER A 274 -9.48 -0.63 -2.34
N LEU A 275 -9.11 -1.56 -3.22
CA LEU A 275 -7.87 -2.33 -3.13
C LEU A 275 -7.17 -2.40 -4.49
N THR A 276 -5.85 -2.55 -4.46
CA THR A 276 -5.06 -2.83 -5.65
C THR A 276 -3.77 -3.59 -5.31
N ASP A 277 -3.31 -4.42 -6.25
CA ASP A 277 -1.98 -5.05 -6.27
C ASP A 277 -1.09 -4.47 -7.40
N GLY A 278 -1.56 -3.39 -8.05
CA GLY A 278 -0.92 -2.81 -9.22
C GLY A 278 -1.26 -3.47 -10.56
N ARG A 279 -2.02 -4.56 -10.56
CA ARG A 279 -2.58 -5.23 -11.77
C ARG A 279 -4.10 -5.27 -11.73
N HIS A 280 -4.65 -5.50 -10.55
CA HIS A 280 -6.07 -5.54 -10.29
C HIS A 280 -6.48 -4.33 -9.47
N ILE A 281 -7.70 -3.90 -9.66
CA ILE A 281 -8.36 -2.94 -8.80
C ILE A 281 -9.72 -3.51 -8.42
N GLY A 282 -10.10 -3.35 -7.17
CA GLY A 282 -11.36 -3.85 -6.66
C GLY A 282 -11.95 -2.93 -5.60
N CYS A 283 -13.23 -3.13 -5.34
CA CYS A 283 -13.91 -2.52 -4.22
C CYS A 283 -14.75 -3.58 -3.52
N LEU A 284 -14.64 -3.62 -2.20
CA LEU A 284 -15.44 -4.46 -1.33
C LEU A 284 -16.23 -3.58 -0.37
N ILE A 285 -17.43 -3.96 -0.09
CA ILE A 285 -18.20 -3.44 1.05
C ILE A 285 -18.10 -4.44 2.21
N ASP A 286 -18.29 -3.95 3.42
CA ASP A 286 -18.38 -4.80 4.61
C ASP A 286 -19.50 -5.84 4.47
N ARG A 287 -19.43 -6.91 5.27
CA ARG A 287 -20.36 -8.04 5.15
C ARG A 287 -21.83 -7.68 5.40
N ASN A 288 -22.08 -6.57 6.09
CA ASN A 288 -23.45 -6.10 6.37
C ASN A 288 -23.93 -5.01 5.39
N GLY A 289 -23.03 -4.56 4.48
CA GLY A 289 -23.33 -3.53 3.50
C GLY A 289 -23.65 -2.17 4.12
N LEU A 290 -23.04 -1.83 5.26
CA LEU A 290 -23.32 -0.60 6.01
C LEU A 290 -22.76 0.65 5.29
N ARG A 291 -21.62 0.50 4.62
CA ARG A 291 -21.08 1.55 3.75
C ARG A 291 -21.40 1.25 2.29
N PRO A 292 -21.98 2.22 1.56
CA PRO A 292 -22.30 2.03 0.16
C PRO A 292 -21.04 2.06 -0.73
N SER A 293 -21.18 1.47 -1.90
CA SER A 293 -20.29 1.68 -3.02
C SER A 293 -21.08 1.78 -4.31
N LYS A 294 -20.71 2.69 -5.15
CA LYS A 294 -21.27 2.86 -6.50
C LYS A 294 -20.22 2.66 -7.56
N TYR A 295 -20.65 2.21 -8.72
CA TYR A 295 -19.80 2.24 -9.90
C TYR A 295 -20.57 2.77 -11.11
N VAL A 296 -19.81 3.34 -12.05
CA VAL A 296 -20.33 3.80 -13.34
C VAL A 296 -19.32 3.34 -14.40
N ILE A 297 -19.84 2.77 -15.48
CA ILE A 297 -19.08 2.49 -16.69
C ILE A 297 -19.52 3.52 -17.73
N THR A 298 -18.57 4.30 -18.22
CA THR A 298 -18.83 5.33 -19.23
C THR A 298 -18.92 4.73 -20.63
N LYS A 299 -19.39 5.52 -21.60
CA LYS A 299 -19.48 5.09 -23.02
C LYS A 299 -18.12 4.86 -23.68
N ASP A 300 -17.06 5.42 -23.12
CA ASP A 300 -15.67 5.27 -23.55
C ASP A 300 -14.90 4.24 -22.70
N ASP A 301 -15.63 3.27 -22.11
CA ASP A 301 -15.13 2.12 -21.36
C ASP A 301 -14.27 2.46 -20.14
N LYS A 302 -14.55 3.59 -19.49
CA LYS A 302 -13.93 3.93 -18.20
C LYS A 302 -14.81 3.51 -17.04
N LEU A 303 -14.20 2.85 -16.04
CA LEU A 303 -14.85 2.44 -14.81
C LEU A 303 -14.49 3.43 -13.69
N TYR A 304 -15.51 3.99 -13.06
CA TYR A 304 -15.40 4.79 -11.83
C TYR A 304 -16.07 4.04 -10.70
N ILE A 305 -15.38 3.87 -9.57
CA ILE A 305 -15.92 3.27 -8.35
C ILE A 305 -15.75 4.28 -7.22
N THR A 306 -16.80 4.52 -6.44
CA THR A 306 -16.78 5.51 -5.35
C THR A 306 -17.63 5.04 -4.18
N SER A 307 -17.22 5.40 -2.96
CA SER A 307 -17.98 5.15 -1.72
C SER A 307 -19.00 6.25 -1.40
N GLU A 308 -19.06 7.31 -2.20
CA GLU A 308 -19.93 8.46 -1.99
C GLU A 308 -20.86 8.67 -3.19
N TYR A 309 -22.04 9.29 -2.95
CA TYR A 309 -22.95 9.71 -4.00
C TYR A 309 -22.57 11.11 -4.51
N GLY A 310 -22.63 11.32 -5.82
CA GLY A 310 -22.44 12.65 -6.42
C GLY A 310 -20.99 13.10 -6.56
N THR A 311 -20.05 12.16 -6.53
CA THR A 311 -18.65 12.40 -6.87
C THR A 311 -18.40 12.19 -8.35
#